data_3549f865d84d9697ce7677a63e76c158
#
_entry.id   3549f865d84d9697ce7677a63e76c158
#
_cell.length_a   1.000
_cell.length_b   1.000
_cell.length_c   1.000
_cell.angle_alpha   90.00
_cell.angle_beta   90.00
_cell.angle_gamma   90.00
#
_symmetry.space_group_name_H-M   'P 1'
#
loop_
_entity.id
_entity.type
_entity.pdbx_description
1 polymer ?
#
loop_
_entity_poly.entity_id
_entity_poly.type
_entity_poly.pdbx_seq_one_letter_code
_entity_poly.pdbx_strand_id
1 'polypeptide(L)'
;MAVESPFGAYVAQAGSGALTVRMEPRVFLDLDAACQRFVDDLTVAMLDARALGEKQGWGLGEDDPRLTSAVELVNLFREKAFGGPDNAYDTLADFIAVATELQTLFTTLRETYARVDEDFARRLREIRI
;
A
#
# COMPACT_ATOMS: atom_id res chain seq x y z
N MET A 1 5.90 -4.74 -13.71
CA MET A 1 6.81 -3.60 -13.73
C MET A 1 6.64 -2.80 -12.45
N ALA A 2 7.70 -2.63 -11.71
CA ALA A 2 7.64 -1.89 -10.46
C ALA A 2 7.42 -0.39 -10.74
N VAL A 3 6.45 0.20 -10.06
CA VAL A 3 6.24 1.65 -10.13
C VAL A 3 7.26 2.32 -9.21
N GLU A 4 8.00 3.27 -9.76
CA GLU A 4 8.93 4.06 -8.96
C GLU A 4 8.12 4.91 -7.97
N SER A 5 8.44 4.81 -6.69
CA SER A 5 7.70 5.54 -5.67
C SER A 5 7.99 7.04 -5.77
N PRO A 6 6.94 7.89 -5.70
CA PRO A 6 7.13 9.34 -5.71
C PRO A 6 7.79 9.88 -4.43
N PHE A 7 7.92 9.06 -3.39
CA PHE A 7 8.39 9.50 -2.07
C PHE A 7 9.86 9.17 -1.80
N GLY A 8 10.54 8.42 -2.68
CA GLY A 8 11.92 7.97 -2.45
C GLY A 8 12.91 9.11 -2.19
N ALA A 9 12.85 10.16 -3.00
CA ALA A 9 13.69 11.34 -2.83
C ALA A 9 13.40 12.07 -1.51
N TYR A 10 12.13 12.13 -1.12
CA TYR A 10 11.73 12.75 0.15
C TYR A 10 12.21 11.95 1.36
N VAL A 11 12.21 10.62 1.28
CA VAL A 11 12.74 9.77 2.35
C VAL A 11 14.24 10.06 2.56
N ALA A 12 15.01 10.15 1.48
CA ALA A 12 16.43 10.49 1.56
C ALA A 12 16.65 11.87 2.16
N GLN A 13 15.88 12.87 1.75
CA GLN A 13 15.96 14.24 2.28
C GLN A 13 15.57 14.29 3.76
N ALA A 14 14.57 13.54 4.18
CA ALA A 14 14.16 13.43 5.57
C ALA A 14 15.26 12.81 6.43
N GLY A 15 15.92 11.77 5.94
CA GLY A 15 17.01 11.08 6.64
C GLY A 15 18.25 11.95 6.82
N SER A 16 18.54 12.83 5.85
CA SER A 16 19.68 13.77 5.92
C SER A 16 19.37 15.05 6.71
N GLY A 17 18.12 15.28 7.08
CA GLY A 17 17.68 16.52 7.71
C GLY A 17 17.38 17.67 6.76
N ALA A 18 17.50 17.44 5.44
CA ALA A 18 17.19 18.46 4.44
C ALA A 18 15.68 18.74 4.32
N LEU A 19 14.84 17.76 4.66
CA LEU A 19 13.41 17.90 4.71
C LEU A 19 12.94 17.75 6.16
N THR A 20 12.23 18.76 6.67
CA THR A 20 11.63 18.73 7.99
C THR A 20 10.18 19.15 7.91
N VAL A 21 9.34 18.53 8.75
CA VAL A 21 7.93 18.87 8.88
C VAL A 21 7.61 19.02 10.35
N ARG A 22 7.01 20.16 10.72
CA ARG A 22 6.59 20.42 12.09
C ARG A 22 5.17 19.90 12.30
N MET A 23 5.02 18.93 13.17
CA MET A 23 3.73 18.41 13.60
C MET A 23 3.82 18.05 15.08
N GLU A 24 2.66 18.06 15.74
CA GLU A 24 2.59 17.53 17.10
C GLU A 24 2.98 16.04 17.10
N PRO A 25 3.65 15.54 18.14
CA PRO A 25 4.07 14.13 18.20
C PRO A 25 2.93 13.14 17.93
N ARG A 26 1.76 13.45 18.45
CA ARG A 26 0.57 12.60 18.26
C ARG A 26 0.18 12.47 16.80
N VAL A 27 0.32 13.54 16.01
CA VAL A 27 -0.01 13.54 14.58
C VAL A 27 0.90 12.57 13.83
N PHE A 28 2.18 12.51 14.14
CA PHE A 28 3.10 11.54 13.53
C PHE A 28 2.66 10.11 13.80
N LEU A 29 2.26 9.82 15.04
CA LEU A 29 1.80 8.47 15.40
C LEU A 29 0.47 8.12 14.75
N ASP A 30 -0.44 9.08 14.65
CA ASP A 30 -1.73 8.89 13.99
C ASP A 30 -1.56 8.65 12.49
N LEU A 31 -0.63 9.36 11.84
CA LEU A 31 -0.30 9.14 10.42
C LEU A 31 0.31 7.76 10.20
N ASP A 32 1.24 7.35 11.07
CA ASP A 32 1.82 6.02 11.00
C ASP A 32 0.75 4.94 11.09
N ALA A 33 -0.14 5.04 12.06
CA ALA A 33 -1.25 4.10 12.24
C ALA A 33 -2.21 4.10 11.05
N ALA A 34 -2.50 5.27 10.49
CA ALA A 34 -3.37 5.40 9.31
C ALA A 34 -2.73 4.75 8.08
N CYS A 35 -1.44 4.96 7.86
CA CYS A 35 -0.70 4.30 6.78
C CYS A 35 -0.70 2.78 6.96
N GLN A 36 -0.50 2.29 8.17
CA GLN A 36 -0.51 0.86 8.44
C GLN A 36 -1.88 0.24 8.15
N ARG A 37 -2.97 0.88 8.58
CA ARG A 37 -4.33 0.42 8.25
C ARG A 37 -4.57 0.40 6.75
N PHE A 38 -4.11 1.41 6.04
CA PHE A 38 -4.24 1.49 4.59
C PHE A 38 -3.50 0.33 3.91
N VAL A 39 -2.27 0.05 4.32
CA VAL A 39 -1.48 -1.08 3.81
C VAL A 39 -2.19 -2.40 4.10
N ASP A 40 -2.72 -2.57 5.31
CA ASP A 40 -3.44 -3.78 5.70
C ASP A 40 -4.70 -3.98 4.83
N ASP A 41 -5.47 -2.93 4.61
CA ASP A 41 -6.67 -2.97 3.77
C ASP A 41 -6.33 -3.27 2.30
N LEU A 42 -5.29 -2.66 1.78
CA LEU A 42 -4.79 -2.94 0.42
C LEU A 42 -4.32 -4.39 0.30
N THR A 43 -3.69 -4.94 1.33
CA THR A 43 -3.22 -6.32 1.34
C THR A 43 -4.40 -7.30 1.26
N VAL A 44 -5.46 -7.04 2.03
CA VAL A 44 -6.69 -7.86 1.96
C VAL A 44 -7.29 -7.79 0.56
N ALA A 45 -7.42 -6.60 -0.01
CA ALA A 45 -7.95 -6.42 -1.37
C ALA A 45 -7.09 -7.15 -2.41
N MET A 46 -5.77 -7.09 -2.27
CA MET A 46 -4.83 -7.77 -3.16
C MET A 46 -5.03 -9.29 -3.12
N LEU A 47 -5.17 -9.86 -1.92
CA LEU A 47 -5.40 -11.30 -1.76
C LEU A 47 -6.77 -11.71 -2.29
N ASP A 48 -7.79 -10.85 -2.15
CA ASP A 48 -9.12 -11.09 -2.73
C ASP A 48 -9.05 -11.11 -4.26
N ALA A 49 -8.29 -10.21 -4.86
CA ALA A 49 -8.09 -10.18 -6.31
C ALA A 49 -7.42 -11.48 -6.79
N ARG A 50 -6.42 -11.96 -6.07
CA ARG A 50 -5.78 -13.24 -6.39
C ARG A 50 -6.76 -14.40 -6.27
N ALA A 51 -7.52 -14.46 -5.19
CA ALA A 51 -8.51 -15.50 -4.97
C ALA A 51 -9.55 -15.51 -6.09
N LEU A 52 -9.97 -14.32 -6.54
CA LEU A 52 -10.90 -14.18 -7.65
C LEU A 52 -10.31 -14.70 -8.96
N GLY A 53 -9.05 -14.38 -9.24
CA GLY A 53 -8.36 -14.86 -10.44
C GLY A 53 -8.15 -16.38 -10.46
N GLU A 54 -7.99 -16.98 -9.28
CA GLU A 54 -7.80 -18.44 -9.11
C GLU A 54 -9.10 -19.20 -8.93
N LYS A 55 -10.23 -18.52 -8.85
CA LYS A 55 -11.54 -19.15 -8.65
C LYS A 55 -11.89 -20.07 -9.82
N GLN A 56 -12.25 -21.33 -9.51
CA GLN A 56 -12.51 -22.35 -10.51
C GLN A 56 -13.83 -22.14 -11.25
N GLY A 57 -14.91 -22.01 -10.55
CA GLY A 57 -16.25 -21.84 -11.15
C GLY A 57 -16.78 -20.44 -10.90
N TRP A 58 -17.12 -19.72 -11.98
CA TRP A 58 -17.68 -18.37 -11.90
C TRP A 58 -19.20 -18.34 -12.03
N GLY A 59 -19.78 -19.45 -12.54
CA GLY A 59 -21.24 -19.58 -12.69
C GLY A 59 -21.84 -18.77 -13.82
N LEU A 60 -21.06 -18.42 -14.84
CA LEU A 60 -21.47 -17.60 -15.97
C LEU A 60 -21.69 -18.44 -17.24
N GLY A 61 -21.64 -19.78 -17.15
CA GLY A 61 -21.80 -20.68 -18.26
C GLY A 61 -20.49 -21.17 -18.88
N GLU A 62 -19.36 -20.85 -18.30
CA GLU A 62 -18.03 -21.20 -18.81
C GLU A 62 -17.72 -22.69 -18.77
N ASP A 63 -18.52 -23.49 -18.04
CA ASP A 63 -18.38 -24.94 -18.01
C ASP A 63 -18.91 -25.63 -19.28
N ASP A 64 -19.72 -24.92 -20.07
CA ASP A 64 -20.19 -25.41 -21.34
C ASP A 64 -19.29 -24.87 -22.46
N PRO A 65 -18.47 -25.72 -23.11
CA PRO A 65 -17.57 -25.29 -24.17
C PRO A 65 -18.24 -24.70 -25.40
N ARG A 66 -19.55 -24.93 -25.56
CA ARG A 66 -20.34 -24.34 -26.65
C ARG A 66 -20.62 -22.87 -26.43
N LEU A 67 -20.55 -22.40 -25.16
CA LEU A 67 -20.76 -21.00 -24.79
C LEU A 67 -19.43 -20.27 -24.82
N THR A 68 -18.86 -20.09 -26.00
CA THR A 68 -17.52 -19.53 -26.20
C THR A 68 -17.41 -18.13 -25.62
N SER A 69 -18.45 -17.29 -25.70
CA SER A 69 -18.46 -15.93 -25.12
C SER A 69 -18.33 -15.97 -23.60
N ALA A 70 -19.00 -16.94 -22.95
CA ALA A 70 -18.89 -17.10 -21.50
C ALA A 70 -17.47 -17.51 -21.08
N VAL A 71 -16.87 -18.46 -21.81
CA VAL A 71 -15.49 -18.90 -21.56
C VAL A 71 -14.51 -17.73 -21.71
N GLU A 72 -14.62 -16.99 -22.81
CA GLU A 72 -13.75 -15.84 -23.07
C GLU A 72 -13.91 -14.75 -22.01
N LEU A 73 -15.14 -14.46 -21.59
CA LEU A 73 -15.42 -13.44 -20.59
C LEU A 73 -14.83 -13.80 -19.22
N VAL A 74 -15.00 -15.05 -18.79
CA VAL A 74 -14.45 -15.53 -17.53
C VAL A 74 -12.92 -15.50 -17.55
N ASN A 75 -12.30 -15.93 -18.67
CA ASN A 75 -10.85 -15.85 -18.80
C ASN A 75 -10.35 -14.42 -18.73
N LEU A 76 -11.04 -13.48 -19.36
CA LEU A 76 -10.71 -12.06 -19.31
C LEU A 76 -10.80 -11.54 -17.87
N PHE A 77 -11.87 -11.84 -17.15
CA PHE A 77 -12.04 -11.42 -15.77
C PHE A 77 -10.96 -12.02 -14.85
N ARG A 78 -10.61 -13.29 -15.03
CA ARG A 78 -9.50 -13.90 -14.28
C ARG A 78 -8.20 -13.17 -14.51
N GLU A 79 -7.86 -12.89 -15.76
CA GLU A 79 -6.63 -12.17 -16.10
C GLU A 79 -6.61 -10.75 -15.55
N LYS A 80 -7.76 -10.07 -15.54
CA LYS A 80 -7.86 -8.72 -14.97
C LYS A 80 -7.79 -8.71 -13.44
N ALA A 81 -8.13 -9.81 -12.80
CA ALA A 81 -7.99 -9.95 -11.36
C ALA A 81 -6.55 -10.29 -10.97
N PHE A 82 -5.95 -11.26 -11.65
CA PHE A 82 -4.63 -11.78 -11.29
C PHE A 82 -3.96 -12.46 -12.49
N GLY A 83 -2.69 -12.20 -12.67
CA GLY A 83 -1.83 -12.93 -13.61
C GLY A 83 -1.77 -12.40 -15.04
N GLY A 84 -2.74 -11.62 -15.47
CA GLY A 84 -2.75 -11.01 -16.80
C GLY A 84 -2.11 -9.61 -16.82
N PRO A 85 -2.01 -8.98 -18.02
CA PRO A 85 -1.55 -7.61 -18.11
C PRO A 85 -2.52 -6.64 -17.41
N ASP A 86 -2.00 -5.66 -16.71
CA ASP A 86 -2.80 -4.62 -16.03
C ASP A 86 -3.88 -5.21 -15.11
N ASN A 87 -3.50 -6.19 -14.31
CA ASN A 87 -4.42 -6.85 -13.39
C ASN A 87 -4.51 -6.13 -12.04
N ALA A 88 -5.59 -6.37 -11.33
CA ALA A 88 -5.87 -5.73 -10.04
C ALA A 88 -4.84 -6.09 -8.97
N TYR A 89 -4.39 -7.34 -8.93
CA TYR A 89 -3.40 -7.79 -7.95
C TYR A 89 -2.10 -6.97 -8.04
N ASP A 90 -1.54 -6.83 -9.24
CA ASP A 90 -0.29 -6.09 -9.45
C ASP A 90 -0.47 -4.60 -9.15
N THR A 91 -1.60 -4.03 -9.55
CA THR A 91 -1.91 -2.62 -9.27
C THR A 91 -1.99 -2.36 -7.76
N LEU A 92 -2.66 -3.25 -7.01
CA LEU A 92 -2.75 -3.12 -5.55
C LEU A 92 -1.39 -3.32 -4.88
N ALA A 93 -0.54 -4.22 -5.40
CA ALA A 93 0.83 -4.38 -4.92
C ALA A 93 1.65 -3.09 -5.10
N ASP A 94 1.49 -2.40 -6.23
CA ASP A 94 2.14 -1.11 -6.47
C ASP A 94 1.66 -0.04 -5.48
N PHE A 95 0.37 0.03 -5.19
CA PHE A 95 -0.17 0.95 -4.18
C PHE A 95 0.36 0.64 -2.78
N ILE A 96 0.51 -0.64 -2.42
CA ILE A 96 1.10 -1.04 -1.14
C ILE A 96 2.54 -0.53 -1.04
N ALA A 97 3.33 -0.66 -2.11
CA ALA A 97 4.71 -0.18 -2.13
C ALA A 97 4.77 1.34 -1.90
N VAL A 98 3.90 2.11 -2.56
CA VAL A 98 3.83 3.57 -2.40
C VAL A 98 3.39 3.94 -0.98
N ALA A 99 2.35 3.29 -0.46
CA ALA A 99 1.85 3.55 0.89
C ALA A 99 2.89 3.22 1.97
N THR A 100 3.63 2.13 1.79
CA THR A 100 4.71 1.73 2.71
C THR A 100 5.83 2.76 2.69
N GLU A 101 6.19 3.30 1.53
CA GLU A 101 7.21 4.33 1.43
C GLU A 101 6.75 5.66 2.04
N LEU A 102 5.48 6.02 1.91
CA LEU A 102 4.90 7.17 2.60
C LEU A 102 5.00 7.00 4.13
N GLN A 103 4.70 5.81 4.63
CA GLN A 103 4.87 5.48 6.05
C GLN A 103 6.32 5.63 6.48
N THR A 104 7.27 5.14 5.68
CA THR A 104 8.71 5.30 5.93
C THR A 104 9.11 6.77 5.98
N LEU A 105 8.56 7.60 5.10
CA LEU A 105 8.80 9.05 5.11
C LEU A 105 8.41 9.67 6.46
N PHE A 106 7.20 9.41 6.93
CA PHE A 106 6.74 9.96 8.21
C PHE A 106 7.53 9.41 9.40
N THR A 107 7.89 8.14 9.39
CA THR A 107 8.74 7.54 10.43
C THR A 107 10.11 8.21 10.45
N THR A 108 10.73 8.43 9.29
CA THR A 108 12.04 9.07 9.17
C THR A 108 11.98 10.53 9.63
N LEU A 109 10.95 11.26 9.23
CA LEU A 109 10.74 12.65 9.69
C LEU A 109 10.61 12.71 11.20
N ARG A 110 9.83 11.82 11.81
CA ARG A 110 9.65 11.74 13.26
C ARG A 110 10.98 11.45 13.97
N GLU A 111 11.73 10.46 13.51
CA GLU A 111 13.01 10.08 14.11
C GLU A 111 14.05 11.19 14.00
N THR A 112 14.13 11.83 12.83
CA THR A 112 15.06 12.94 12.62
C THR A 112 14.70 14.13 13.50
N TYR A 113 13.42 14.44 13.61
CA TYR A 113 12.94 15.53 14.45
C TYR A 113 13.22 15.25 15.94
N ALA A 114 13.01 14.02 16.39
CA ALA A 114 13.28 13.61 17.78
C ALA A 114 14.77 13.69 18.13
N ARG A 115 15.67 13.52 17.17
CA ARG A 115 17.11 13.63 17.41
C ARG A 115 17.58 15.07 17.63
N VAL A 116 16.90 16.04 17.03
CA VAL A 116 17.32 17.45 17.06
C VAL A 116 16.50 18.31 18.03
N ASP A 117 15.39 17.80 18.55
CA ASP A 117 14.51 18.52 19.46
C ASP A 117 14.20 17.66 20.68
N GLU A 118 14.84 17.97 21.81
CA GLU A 118 14.67 17.21 23.05
C GLU A 118 13.26 17.32 23.62
N ASP A 119 12.62 18.47 23.48
CA ASP A 119 11.24 18.67 23.93
C ASP A 119 10.27 17.80 23.14
N PHE A 120 10.43 17.77 21.82
CA PHE A 120 9.65 16.88 20.96
C PHE A 120 9.87 15.41 21.33
N ALA A 121 11.13 15.00 21.52
CA ALA A 121 11.46 13.62 21.90
C ALA A 121 10.81 13.22 23.21
N ARG A 122 10.83 14.12 24.20
CA ARG A 122 10.19 13.89 25.50
C ARG A 122 8.67 13.75 25.35
N ARG A 123 8.04 14.66 24.63
CA ARG A 123 6.59 14.63 24.39
C ARG A 123 6.16 13.37 23.65
N LEU A 124 6.97 12.92 22.70
CA LEU A 124 6.73 11.69 21.98
C LEU A 124 6.75 10.46 22.92
N ARG A 125 7.73 10.41 23.84
CA ARG A 125 7.83 9.32 24.82
C ARG A 125 6.66 9.29 25.83
N GLU A 126 6.06 10.44 26.10
CA GLU A 126 4.94 10.55 27.03
C GLU A 126 3.62 10.06 26.47
N ILE A 127 3.52 9.90 25.14
CA ILE A 127 2.31 9.40 24.51
C ILE A 127 2.19 7.89 24.77
N ARG A 128 1.09 7.49 25.35
CA ARG A 128 0.75 6.08 25.55
C ARG A 128 -0.10 5.59 24.37
N ILE A 129 0.38 4.55 23.78
CA ILE A 129 -0.30 3.89 22.66
C ILE A 129 -1.14 2.74 23.18
#